data_692601130bd1cb53820e7f9ae383d161
#
_entry.id   692601130bd1cb53820e7f9ae383d161
#
_cell.length_a   1.000
_cell.length_b   1.000
_cell.length_c   1.000
_cell.angle_alpha   90.00
_cell.angle_beta   90.00
_cell.angle_gamma   90.00
#
_symmetry.space_group_name_H-M   'P 1'
#
loop_
_entity.id
_entity.type
_entity.pdbx_description
1 polymer ?
#
loop_
_entity_poly.entity_id
_entity_poly.type
_entity_poly.pdbx_seq_one_letter_code
_entity_poly.pdbx_strand_id
1 'polypeptide(L)'
;MKVYSDTNIGLSREENQDRVRSALIDGGACFAVVCDGMGGQNAGSEASERAVNIVFDRITKVFRADYESKSIRNLLISSVTTANSVVYDTAISSLEMSGMGTTCVAALVCGNKLYAVNVGDSRLYLINHEIRQITKDHTIVMRMYESGEITREQIKNHPRRNYITKAVGVAEAVVPDYFEFDLTENSSLLLCTDGLSNYCDEADMFRAAKELAPEEVPGELIRKALENGGSDNITVAYMK
;
A
#
# COMPACT_ATOMS: atom_id res chain seq x y z
N MET A 1 -1.87 19.14 -4.81
CA MET A 1 -2.48 17.87 -4.33
C MET A 1 -2.38 17.87 -2.82
N LYS A 2 -3.39 17.31 -2.11
CA LYS A 2 -3.39 17.07 -0.65
C LYS A 2 -3.49 15.57 -0.41
N VAL A 3 -3.21 15.11 0.80
CA VAL A 3 -3.34 13.70 1.19
C VAL A 3 -4.17 13.58 2.45
N TYR A 4 -5.04 12.58 2.47
CA TYR A 4 -5.92 12.23 3.58
C TYR A 4 -5.78 10.72 3.81
N SER A 5 -5.75 10.28 5.05
CA SER A 5 -5.62 8.86 5.36
C SER A 5 -6.39 8.50 6.63
N ASP A 6 -6.88 7.27 6.66
CA ASP A 6 -7.58 6.73 7.80
C ASP A 6 -7.33 5.22 7.89
N THR A 7 -7.50 4.64 9.09
CA THR A 7 -7.29 3.23 9.35
C THR A 7 -8.28 2.73 10.40
N ASN A 8 -8.71 1.49 10.28
CA ASN A 8 -9.66 0.85 11.19
C ASN A 8 -9.26 -0.60 11.47
N ILE A 9 -9.47 -1.05 12.69
CA ILE A 9 -9.15 -2.42 13.11
C ILE A 9 -10.02 -3.48 12.40
N GLY A 10 -11.18 -3.09 11.84
CA GLY A 10 -12.15 -4.04 11.30
C GLY A 10 -13.00 -4.70 12.37
N LEU A 11 -13.85 -5.67 11.94
CA LEU A 11 -14.85 -6.28 12.82
C LEU A 11 -14.39 -7.56 13.51
N SER A 12 -13.28 -8.16 13.10
CA SER A 12 -12.86 -9.51 13.56
C SER A 12 -11.44 -9.59 14.12
N ARG A 13 -10.65 -8.54 13.97
CA ARG A 13 -9.27 -8.51 14.46
C ARG A 13 -9.21 -7.93 15.87
N GLU A 14 -8.29 -8.43 16.68
CA GLU A 14 -8.02 -7.93 18.03
C GLU A 14 -7.00 -6.78 18.04
N GLU A 15 -6.18 -6.68 16.98
CA GLU A 15 -5.15 -5.66 16.80
C GLU A 15 -5.20 -5.12 15.37
N ASN A 16 -4.90 -3.82 15.23
CA ASN A 16 -4.67 -3.23 13.92
C ASN A 16 -3.18 -3.33 13.58
N GLN A 17 -2.85 -4.22 12.65
CA GLN A 17 -1.49 -4.44 12.14
C GLN A 17 -1.19 -3.64 10.87
N ASP A 18 -2.17 -2.90 10.35
CA ASP A 18 -1.98 -1.92 9.29
C ASP A 18 -1.30 -0.66 9.81
N ARG A 19 -0.49 -0.02 8.98
CA ARG A 19 0.09 1.30 9.25
C ARG A 19 0.05 2.18 8.01
N VAL A 20 -0.21 3.46 8.24
CA VAL A 20 -0.18 4.50 7.19
C VAL A 20 0.52 5.74 7.70
N ARG A 21 1.36 6.34 6.86
CA ARG A 21 1.90 7.68 7.06
C ARG A 21 1.81 8.48 5.76
N SER A 22 1.42 9.73 5.87
CA SER A 22 1.29 10.61 4.73
C SER A 22 1.65 12.05 5.09
N ALA A 23 2.19 12.80 4.14
CA ALA A 23 2.55 14.22 4.33
C ALA A 23 2.64 14.97 3.00
N LEU A 24 2.55 16.29 3.09
CA LEU A 24 3.15 17.20 2.12
C LEU A 24 4.61 17.38 2.48
N ILE A 25 5.48 17.27 1.50
CA ILE A 25 6.93 17.32 1.67
C ILE A 25 7.54 18.42 0.80
N ASP A 26 8.86 18.45 0.66
CA ASP A 26 9.57 19.51 -0.05
C ASP A 26 8.95 19.84 -1.41
N GLY A 27 8.86 21.15 -1.72
CA GLY A 27 8.26 21.66 -2.95
C GLY A 27 6.77 21.41 -3.10
N GLY A 28 6.06 21.06 -2.03
CA GLY A 28 4.63 20.73 -2.06
C GLY A 28 4.33 19.36 -2.67
N ALA A 29 5.33 18.49 -2.80
CA ALA A 29 5.12 17.12 -3.22
C ALA A 29 4.29 16.35 -2.18
N CYS A 30 3.45 15.43 -2.64
CA CYS A 30 2.54 14.65 -1.82
C CYS A 30 3.07 13.23 -1.67
N PHE A 31 3.21 12.73 -0.45
CA PHE A 31 3.73 11.40 -0.19
C PHE A 31 2.82 10.61 0.76
N ALA A 32 2.59 9.34 0.45
CA ALA A 32 1.96 8.38 1.36
C ALA A 32 2.61 7.01 1.23
N VAL A 33 2.61 6.28 2.34
CA VAL A 33 3.01 4.89 2.43
C VAL A 33 2.03 4.13 3.31
N VAL A 34 1.61 2.95 2.84
CA VAL A 34 0.70 2.02 3.52
C VAL A 34 1.40 0.68 3.63
N CYS A 35 1.32 0.07 4.81
CA CYS A 35 1.91 -1.21 5.14
C CYS A 35 0.87 -2.07 5.85
N ASP A 36 0.68 -3.31 5.42
CA ASP A 36 -0.17 -4.33 6.03
C ASP A 36 0.72 -5.38 6.68
N GLY A 37 0.65 -5.46 8.00
CA GLY A 37 1.53 -6.31 8.80
C GLY A 37 1.04 -7.75 8.86
N MET A 38 1.94 -8.70 8.62
CA MET A 38 1.68 -10.13 8.72
C MET A 38 2.63 -10.81 9.71
N GLY A 39 2.13 -11.80 10.40
CA GLY A 39 2.87 -12.57 11.41
C GLY A 39 1.97 -12.98 12.56
N GLY A 40 2.54 -13.68 13.54
CA GLY A 40 1.82 -13.99 14.78
C GLY A 40 1.47 -12.73 15.58
N GLN A 41 0.88 -12.93 16.77
CA GLN A 41 0.52 -11.86 17.70
C GLN A 41 1.71 -10.89 17.89
N ASN A 42 1.52 -9.60 17.68
CA ASN A 42 2.51 -8.50 17.73
C ASN A 42 3.55 -8.44 16.59
N ALA A 43 3.88 -9.55 15.93
CA ALA A 43 4.94 -9.55 14.92
C ALA A 43 4.58 -8.76 13.66
N GLY A 44 3.33 -8.87 13.20
CA GLY A 44 2.84 -8.08 12.05
C GLY A 44 2.80 -6.59 12.32
N SER A 45 2.31 -6.19 13.51
CA SER A 45 2.28 -4.79 13.95
C SER A 45 3.67 -4.16 13.99
N GLU A 46 4.65 -4.86 14.55
CA GLU A 46 6.05 -4.42 14.60
C GLU A 46 6.66 -4.30 13.20
N ALA A 47 6.36 -5.26 12.30
CA ALA A 47 6.87 -5.24 10.93
C ALA A 47 6.34 -4.02 10.15
N SER A 48 5.03 -3.81 10.17
CA SER A 48 4.40 -2.68 9.46
C SER A 48 4.83 -1.33 10.04
N GLU A 49 4.94 -1.21 11.37
CA GLU A 49 5.39 0.02 12.04
C GLU A 49 6.83 0.37 11.69
N ARG A 50 7.75 -0.59 11.74
CA ARG A 50 9.14 -0.37 11.32
C ARG A 50 9.23 0.03 9.86
N ALA A 51 8.57 -0.72 8.98
CA ALA A 51 8.62 -0.47 7.55
C ALA A 51 8.06 0.91 7.19
N VAL A 52 6.86 1.25 7.69
CA VAL A 52 6.24 2.55 7.42
C VAL A 52 7.09 3.71 7.91
N ASN A 53 7.68 3.60 9.10
CA ASN A 53 8.51 4.64 9.68
C ASN A 53 9.82 4.82 8.91
N ILE A 54 10.51 3.73 8.56
CA ILE A 54 11.77 3.80 7.80
C ILE A 54 11.53 4.42 6.42
N VAL A 55 10.53 3.94 5.68
CA VAL A 55 10.24 4.45 4.34
C VAL A 55 9.82 5.91 4.41
N PHE A 56 8.90 6.26 5.31
CA PHE A 56 8.41 7.63 5.45
C PHE A 56 9.53 8.61 5.84
N ASP A 57 10.30 8.28 6.85
CA ASP A 57 11.37 9.15 7.36
C ASP A 57 12.48 9.36 6.33
N ARG A 58 12.86 8.30 5.60
CA ARG A 58 13.88 8.44 4.54
C ARG A 58 13.39 9.33 3.40
N ILE A 59 12.17 9.14 2.94
CA ILE A 59 11.60 9.97 1.87
C ILE A 59 11.48 11.43 2.33
N THR A 60 10.86 11.69 3.48
CA THR A 60 10.62 13.07 3.94
C THR A 60 11.91 13.84 4.26
N LYS A 61 12.96 13.15 4.72
CA LYS A 61 14.24 13.78 5.06
C LYS A 61 15.15 14.02 3.84
N VAL A 62 15.10 13.11 2.85
CA VAL A 62 16.08 13.09 1.74
C VAL A 62 15.51 13.68 0.45
N PHE A 63 14.22 13.50 0.17
CA PHE A 63 13.60 14.00 -1.05
C PHE A 63 13.76 15.52 -1.19
N ARG A 64 14.03 15.97 -2.42
CA ARG A 64 13.99 17.37 -2.84
C ARG A 64 13.21 17.50 -4.14
N ALA A 65 12.46 18.59 -4.27
CA ALA A 65 11.55 18.80 -5.41
C ALA A 65 12.28 18.96 -6.76
N ASP A 66 13.56 19.26 -6.74
CA ASP A 66 14.43 19.37 -7.92
C ASP A 66 15.10 18.05 -8.32
N TYR A 67 14.78 16.93 -7.64
CA TYR A 67 15.32 15.64 -8.01
C TYR A 67 14.79 15.17 -9.38
N GLU A 68 15.71 14.64 -10.18
CA GLU A 68 15.35 13.92 -11.41
C GLU A 68 14.63 12.62 -11.10
N SER A 69 13.78 12.15 -12.01
CA SER A 69 13.01 10.89 -11.88
C SER A 69 13.89 9.69 -11.45
N LYS A 70 15.13 9.60 -11.96
CA LYS A 70 16.07 8.53 -11.58
C LYS A 70 16.47 8.59 -10.11
N SER A 71 16.67 9.78 -9.57
CA SER A 71 17.00 9.99 -8.15
C SER A 71 15.82 9.63 -7.26
N ILE A 72 14.60 10.02 -7.66
CA ILE A 72 13.36 9.67 -6.95
C ILE A 72 13.15 8.16 -6.95
N ARG A 73 13.31 7.50 -8.11
CA ARG A 73 13.25 6.04 -8.23
C ARG A 73 14.22 5.35 -7.26
N ASN A 74 15.48 5.76 -7.28
CA ASN A 74 16.52 5.17 -6.43
C ASN A 74 16.20 5.39 -4.95
N LEU A 75 15.70 6.56 -4.58
CA LEU A 75 15.30 6.88 -3.20
C LEU A 75 14.15 5.99 -2.75
N LEU A 76 13.09 5.83 -3.55
CA LEU A 76 11.95 4.97 -3.22
C LEU A 76 12.40 3.51 -3.06
N ILE A 77 13.10 2.95 -4.04
CA ILE A 77 13.58 1.57 -4.01
C ILE A 77 14.50 1.35 -2.80
N SER A 78 15.49 2.22 -2.60
CA SER A 78 16.43 2.07 -1.47
C SER A 78 15.76 2.24 -0.12
N SER A 79 14.68 3.02 -0.01
CA SER A 79 13.94 3.15 1.24
C SER A 79 13.23 1.85 1.60
N VAL A 80 12.59 1.18 0.64
CA VAL A 80 11.93 -0.11 0.87
C VAL A 80 12.95 -1.22 1.11
N THR A 81 14.09 -1.25 0.39
CA THR A 81 15.12 -2.26 0.64
C THR A 81 15.79 -2.07 2.00
N THR A 82 15.97 -0.82 2.47
CA THR A 82 16.44 -0.55 3.84
C THR A 82 15.41 -1.06 4.88
N ALA A 83 14.13 -0.78 4.66
CA ALA A 83 13.08 -1.29 5.54
C ALA A 83 13.09 -2.84 5.57
N ASN A 84 13.28 -3.48 4.41
CA ASN A 84 13.39 -4.93 4.32
C ASN A 84 14.53 -5.47 5.19
N SER A 85 15.73 -4.92 5.09
CA SER A 85 16.87 -5.38 5.88
C SER A 85 16.58 -5.27 7.37
N VAL A 86 16.04 -4.14 7.84
CA VAL A 86 15.75 -3.94 9.28
C VAL A 86 14.66 -4.89 9.78
N VAL A 87 13.58 -5.08 9.01
CA VAL A 87 12.50 -6.00 9.40
C VAL A 87 13.00 -7.44 9.38
N TYR A 88 13.76 -7.84 8.36
CA TYR A 88 14.35 -9.18 8.26
C TYR A 88 15.32 -9.48 9.41
N ASP A 89 16.24 -8.56 9.73
CA ASP A 89 17.16 -8.72 10.83
C ASP A 89 16.42 -8.86 12.18
N THR A 90 15.31 -8.13 12.34
CA THR A 90 14.44 -8.28 13.52
C THR A 90 13.77 -9.65 13.54
N ALA A 91 13.23 -10.10 12.39
CA ALA A 91 12.55 -11.39 12.27
C ALA A 91 13.45 -12.59 12.64
N ILE A 92 14.74 -12.53 12.28
CA ILE A 92 15.69 -13.61 12.59
C ILE A 92 16.32 -13.50 13.98
N SER A 93 16.20 -12.35 14.64
CA SER A 93 16.81 -12.11 15.95
C SER A 93 16.05 -12.73 17.12
N SER A 94 14.79 -13.08 16.97
CA SER A 94 13.91 -13.60 18.02
C SER A 94 12.90 -14.60 17.46
N LEU A 95 12.67 -15.69 18.20
CA LEU A 95 11.62 -16.65 17.85
C LEU A 95 10.22 -16.04 17.89
N GLU A 96 9.98 -15.06 18.76
CA GLU A 96 8.70 -14.34 18.86
C GLU A 96 8.40 -13.52 17.61
N MET A 97 9.45 -13.03 16.92
CA MET A 97 9.35 -12.24 15.69
C MET A 97 9.52 -13.10 14.44
N SER A 98 9.70 -14.41 14.59
CA SER A 98 9.91 -15.32 13.47
C SER A 98 8.71 -15.29 12.52
N GLY A 99 8.99 -15.07 11.22
CA GLY A 99 7.97 -14.99 10.18
C GLY A 99 7.23 -13.66 10.11
N MET A 100 7.65 -12.64 10.88
CA MET A 100 7.12 -11.28 10.70
C MET A 100 7.44 -10.75 9.31
N GLY A 101 6.52 -9.97 8.77
CA GLY A 101 6.67 -9.29 7.51
C GLY A 101 5.56 -8.27 7.30
N THR A 102 5.64 -7.55 6.23
CA THR A 102 4.60 -6.56 5.89
C THR A 102 4.56 -6.31 4.40
N THR A 103 3.42 -5.88 3.89
CA THR A 103 3.35 -5.25 2.57
C THR A 103 3.97 -3.86 2.65
N CYS A 104 4.23 -3.26 1.51
CA CYS A 104 4.58 -1.84 1.41
C CYS A 104 4.16 -1.30 0.06
N VAL A 105 3.16 -0.43 0.03
CA VAL A 105 2.83 0.38 -1.14
C VAL A 105 3.07 1.84 -0.80
N ALA A 106 3.88 2.52 -1.63
CA ALA A 106 4.20 3.94 -1.42
C ALA A 106 4.05 4.72 -2.73
N ALA A 107 3.50 5.93 -2.63
CA ALA A 107 3.30 6.84 -3.75
C ALA A 107 3.80 8.24 -3.40
N LEU A 108 4.59 8.82 -4.31
CA LEU A 108 5.09 10.18 -4.27
C LEU A 108 4.61 10.90 -5.53
N VAL A 109 3.95 12.04 -5.34
CA VAL A 109 3.55 12.93 -6.44
C VAL A 109 4.35 14.22 -6.35
N CYS A 110 5.08 14.51 -7.42
CA CYS A 110 5.82 15.76 -7.56
C CYS A 110 5.46 16.41 -8.90
N GLY A 111 4.94 17.63 -8.84
CA GLY A 111 4.36 18.27 -10.02
C GLY A 111 3.18 17.45 -10.58
N ASN A 112 3.29 17.08 -11.85
CA ASN A 112 2.31 16.24 -12.55
C ASN A 112 2.77 14.78 -12.70
N LYS A 113 3.73 14.31 -11.90
CA LYS A 113 4.24 12.95 -11.99
C LYS A 113 3.99 12.15 -10.71
N LEU A 114 3.53 10.91 -10.91
CA LEU A 114 3.45 9.87 -9.90
C LEU A 114 4.69 8.99 -9.99
N TYR A 115 5.29 8.72 -8.84
CA TYR A 115 6.32 7.72 -8.61
C TYR A 115 5.84 6.78 -7.50
N ALA A 116 5.85 5.48 -7.77
CA ALA A 116 5.34 4.52 -6.79
C ALA A 116 6.21 3.26 -6.72
N VAL A 117 6.16 2.61 -5.58
CA VAL A 117 6.76 1.28 -5.35
C VAL A 117 5.77 0.38 -4.65
N ASN A 118 5.87 -0.94 -4.93
CA ASN A 118 5.02 -1.95 -4.32
C ASN A 118 5.79 -3.22 -3.95
N VAL A 119 5.49 -3.73 -2.76
CA VAL A 119 5.82 -5.09 -2.29
C VAL A 119 4.59 -5.63 -1.55
N GLY A 120 4.01 -6.73 -2.02
CA GLY A 120 2.81 -7.32 -1.42
C GLY A 120 1.58 -7.14 -2.29
N ASP A 121 0.41 -7.21 -1.66
CA ASP A 121 -0.92 -7.14 -2.28
C ASP A 121 -1.75 -5.93 -1.82
N SER A 122 -1.16 -5.03 -1.05
CA SER A 122 -1.67 -3.66 -0.91
C SER A 122 -1.62 -2.95 -2.25
N ARG A 123 -2.61 -2.12 -2.53
CA ARG A 123 -2.84 -1.62 -3.88
C ARG A 123 -2.74 -0.11 -3.99
N LEU A 124 -2.33 0.36 -5.17
CA LEU A 124 -2.43 1.74 -5.62
C LEU A 124 -3.34 1.81 -6.85
N TYR A 125 -4.34 2.68 -6.77
CA TYR A 125 -5.24 2.99 -7.88
C TYR A 125 -5.02 4.43 -8.36
N LEU A 126 -5.06 4.62 -9.68
CA LEU A 126 -5.19 5.92 -10.34
C LEU A 126 -6.65 6.12 -10.73
N ILE A 127 -7.22 7.25 -10.32
CA ILE A 127 -8.61 7.62 -10.58
C ILE A 127 -8.64 8.94 -11.35
N ASN A 128 -9.15 8.90 -12.58
CA ASN A 128 -9.39 10.07 -13.43
C ASN A 128 -10.79 9.96 -14.05
N HIS A 129 -10.96 9.74 -15.35
CA HIS A 129 -12.24 9.41 -15.99
C HIS A 129 -12.66 7.95 -15.75
N GLU A 130 -11.73 7.12 -15.33
CA GLU A 130 -11.91 5.73 -14.91
C GLU A 130 -11.05 5.45 -13.65
N ILE A 131 -11.26 4.31 -13.03
CA ILE A 131 -10.37 3.79 -11.99
C ILE A 131 -9.50 2.67 -12.57
N ARG A 132 -8.22 2.69 -12.27
CA ARG A 132 -7.28 1.67 -12.72
C ARG A 132 -6.31 1.31 -11.61
N GLN A 133 -6.19 0.02 -11.30
CA GLN A 133 -5.13 -0.48 -10.43
C GLN A 133 -3.78 -0.31 -11.14
N ILE A 134 -2.84 0.35 -10.47
CA ILE A 134 -1.46 0.59 -10.97
C ILE A 134 -0.53 -0.53 -10.52
N THR A 135 -0.63 -0.93 -9.26
CA THR A 135 0.17 -2.01 -8.69
C THR A 135 -0.35 -3.37 -9.16
N LYS A 136 0.52 -4.36 -9.03
CA LYS A 136 0.20 -5.75 -9.28
C LYS A 136 0.38 -6.51 -7.97
N ASP A 137 -0.63 -7.29 -7.61
CA ASP A 137 -0.60 -8.04 -6.36
C ASP A 137 0.46 -9.16 -6.41
N HIS A 138 1.31 -9.22 -5.42
CA HIS A 138 2.26 -10.31 -5.26
C HIS A 138 1.62 -11.49 -4.51
N THR A 139 0.68 -12.16 -5.17
CA THR A 139 -0.05 -13.32 -4.63
C THR A 139 0.14 -14.58 -5.49
N ILE A 140 -0.11 -15.74 -4.88
CA ILE A 140 -0.11 -17.03 -5.62
C ILE A 140 -1.13 -16.98 -6.76
N VAL A 141 -2.32 -16.45 -6.51
CA VAL A 141 -3.39 -16.43 -7.51
C VAL A 141 -3.06 -15.50 -8.69
N MET A 142 -2.36 -14.39 -8.45
CA MET A 142 -1.91 -13.53 -9.54
C MET A 142 -0.86 -14.25 -10.42
N ARG A 143 0.06 -15.00 -9.81
CA ARG A 143 1.03 -15.83 -10.56
C ARG A 143 0.35 -16.93 -11.36
N MET A 144 -0.68 -17.61 -10.81
CA MET A 144 -1.48 -18.60 -11.51
C MET A 144 -2.27 -18.00 -12.68
N TYR A 145 -2.80 -16.79 -12.50
CA TYR A 145 -3.46 -16.06 -13.58
C TYR A 145 -2.49 -15.73 -14.73
N GLU A 146 -1.29 -15.27 -14.41
CA GLU A 146 -0.26 -14.92 -15.40
C GLU A 146 0.32 -16.14 -16.12
N SER A 147 0.39 -17.29 -15.45
CA SER A 147 0.78 -18.56 -16.09
C SER A 147 -0.37 -19.18 -16.92
N GLY A 148 -1.58 -18.58 -16.88
CA GLY A 148 -2.76 -19.09 -17.58
C GLY A 148 -3.43 -20.30 -16.90
N GLU A 149 -3.08 -20.61 -15.64
CA GLU A 149 -3.68 -21.71 -14.88
C GLU A 149 -5.11 -21.42 -14.42
N ILE A 150 -5.41 -20.13 -14.17
CA ILE A 150 -6.76 -19.68 -13.77
C ILE A 150 -7.17 -18.44 -14.57
N THR A 151 -8.48 -18.16 -14.67
CA THR A 151 -9.01 -16.94 -15.26
C THR A 151 -9.06 -15.79 -14.23
N ARG A 152 -9.26 -14.56 -14.68
CA ARG A 152 -9.38 -13.38 -13.82
C ARG A 152 -10.57 -13.50 -12.84
N GLU A 153 -11.68 -14.07 -13.29
CA GLU A 153 -12.88 -14.28 -12.48
C GLU A 153 -12.64 -15.28 -11.33
N GLN A 154 -11.76 -16.25 -11.55
CA GLN A 154 -11.42 -17.26 -10.55
C GLN A 154 -10.55 -16.72 -9.41
N ILE A 155 -9.85 -15.58 -9.61
CA ILE A 155 -8.99 -14.98 -8.57
C ILE A 155 -9.78 -14.69 -7.30
N LYS A 156 -10.94 -14.02 -7.41
CA LYS A 156 -11.74 -13.55 -6.25
C LYS A 156 -12.18 -14.69 -5.32
N ASN A 157 -12.48 -15.84 -5.86
CA ASN A 157 -13.04 -16.97 -5.11
C ASN A 157 -12.04 -18.10 -4.87
N HIS A 158 -10.77 -17.89 -5.20
CA HIS A 158 -9.75 -18.91 -5.06
C HIS A 158 -9.38 -19.11 -3.57
N PRO A 159 -9.27 -20.35 -3.06
CA PRO A 159 -8.97 -20.61 -1.64
C PRO A 159 -7.62 -20.06 -1.18
N ARG A 160 -6.68 -19.86 -2.09
CA ARG A 160 -5.36 -19.27 -1.82
C ARG A 160 -5.22 -17.80 -2.23
N ARG A 161 -6.32 -17.04 -2.34
CA ARG A 161 -6.28 -15.64 -2.80
C ARG A 161 -5.43 -14.72 -1.91
N ASN A 162 -5.38 -15.01 -0.61
CA ASN A 162 -4.64 -14.21 0.38
C ASN A 162 -3.20 -14.71 0.60
N TYR A 163 -2.68 -15.64 -0.22
CA TYR A 163 -1.31 -16.12 -0.08
C TYR A 163 -0.34 -15.20 -0.80
N ILE A 164 0.35 -14.36 -0.03
CA ILE A 164 1.36 -13.43 -0.53
C ILE A 164 2.63 -14.19 -0.94
N THR A 165 3.24 -13.78 -2.03
CA THR A 165 4.48 -14.38 -2.57
C THR A 165 5.72 -13.48 -2.41
N LYS A 166 5.53 -12.21 -2.03
CA LYS A 166 6.58 -11.24 -1.79
C LYS A 166 6.16 -10.27 -0.70
N ALA A 167 6.97 -10.10 0.34
CA ALA A 167 6.74 -9.17 1.44
C ALA A 167 8.06 -8.60 1.97
N VAL A 168 8.00 -7.45 2.59
CA VAL A 168 9.11 -6.81 3.32
C VAL A 168 9.39 -7.62 4.59
N GLY A 169 10.66 -7.98 4.82
CA GLY A 169 11.11 -8.68 6.02
C GLY A 169 11.05 -10.22 5.96
N VAL A 170 10.47 -10.82 4.92
CA VAL A 170 10.34 -12.29 4.81
C VAL A 170 11.58 -12.95 4.21
N ALA A 171 12.34 -12.22 3.40
CA ALA A 171 13.57 -12.69 2.78
C ALA A 171 14.69 -11.66 2.97
N GLU A 172 15.94 -12.12 2.95
CA GLU A 172 17.14 -11.28 3.08
C GLU A 172 17.14 -10.10 2.10
N ALA A 173 16.67 -10.32 0.88
CA ALA A 173 16.54 -9.28 -0.14
C ALA A 173 15.14 -9.26 -0.76
N VAL A 174 14.66 -8.05 -1.03
CA VAL A 174 13.41 -7.80 -1.77
C VAL A 174 13.68 -6.84 -2.92
N VAL A 175 13.03 -7.08 -4.06
CA VAL A 175 13.04 -6.17 -5.20
C VAL A 175 11.63 -5.56 -5.31
N PRO A 176 11.44 -4.29 -4.92
CA PRO A 176 10.16 -3.63 -5.09
C PRO A 176 9.83 -3.43 -6.58
N ASP A 177 8.56 -3.57 -6.94
CA ASP A 177 8.09 -3.10 -8.24
C ASP A 177 8.06 -1.58 -8.24
N TYR A 178 8.42 -0.95 -9.35
CA TYR A 178 8.46 0.49 -9.53
C TYR A 178 7.56 0.93 -10.67
N PHE A 179 6.84 2.01 -10.44
CA PHE A 179 5.90 2.60 -11.40
C PHE A 179 6.13 4.11 -11.51
N GLU A 180 6.00 4.64 -12.73
CA GLU A 180 6.06 6.08 -13.02
C GLU A 180 5.01 6.42 -14.06
N PHE A 181 4.19 7.43 -13.78
CA PHE A 181 3.11 7.88 -14.67
C PHE A 181 2.98 9.40 -14.65
N ASP A 182 2.61 9.96 -15.79
CA ASP A 182 2.16 11.34 -15.86
C ASP A 182 0.70 11.43 -15.40
N LEU A 183 0.42 12.40 -14.54
CA LEU A 183 -0.90 12.68 -14.02
C LEU A 183 -1.56 13.81 -14.80
N THR A 184 -2.88 13.74 -14.97
CA THR A 184 -3.70 14.84 -15.47
C THR A 184 -4.24 15.66 -14.29
N GLU A 185 -4.71 16.90 -14.55
CA GLU A 185 -5.22 17.81 -13.50
C GLU A 185 -6.33 17.21 -12.62
N ASN A 186 -7.13 16.30 -13.17
CA ASN A 186 -8.23 15.66 -12.46
C ASN A 186 -7.89 14.30 -11.88
N SER A 187 -6.62 13.92 -11.90
CA SER A 187 -6.18 12.66 -11.32
C SER A 187 -6.25 12.70 -9.80
N SER A 188 -6.66 11.58 -9.22
CA SER A 188 -6.49 11.28 -7.80
C SER A 188 -5.92 9.87 -7.63
N LEU A 189 -5.36 9.60 -6.47
CA LEU A 189 -4.71 8.34 -6.16
C LEU A 189 -5.31 7.77 -4.87
N LEU A 190 -5.46 6.45 -4.84
CA LEU A 190 -5.94 5.73 -3.67
C LEU A 190 -4.98 4.57 -3.39
N LEU A 191 -4.38 4.60 -2.19
CA LEU A 191 -3.60 3.49 -1.66
C LEU A 191 -4.45 2.77 -0.61
N CYS A 192 -4.44 1.45 -0.60
CA CYS A 192 -5.17 0.70 0.41
C CYS A 192 -4.55 -0.67 0.68
N THR A 193 -4.86 -1.21 1.85
CA THR A 193 -4.64 -2.61 2.20
C THR A 193 -5.73 -3.51 1.59
N ASP A 194 -5.54 -4.81 1.64
CA ASP A 194 -6.47 -5.81 1.12
C ASP A 194 -7.81 -5.80 1.88
N GLY A 195 -7.82 -5.38 3.15
CA GLY A 195 -9.01 -5.17 3.93
C GLY A 195 -9.98 -4.13 3.36
N LEU A 196 -9.53 -3.19 2.50
CA LEU A 196 -10.44 -2.40 1.69
C LEU A 196 -10.85 -3.16 0.42
N SER A 197 -9.88 -3.61 -0.38
CA SER A 197 -10.13 -4.12 -1.72
C SER A 197 -10.85 -5.48 -1.76
N ASN A 198 -10.90 -6.19 -0.63
CA ASN A 198 -11.69 -7.40 -0.46
C ASN A 198 -13.19 -7.11 -0.22
N TYR A 199 -13.55 -5.89 0.24
CA TYR A 199 -14.92 -5.50 0.63
C TYR A 199 -15.50 -4.33 -0.15
N CYS A 200 -14.66 -3.53 -0.82
CA CYS A 200 -15.09 -2.47 -1.73
C CYS A 200 -14.60 -2.77 -3.14
N ASP A 201 -15.48 -2.71 -4.11
CA ASP A 201 -15.10 -2.84 -5.51
C ASP A 201 -14.61 -1.49 -6.09
N GLU A 202 -14.06 -1.55 -7.31
CA GLU A 202 -13.55 -0.37 -8.00
C GLU A 202 -14.66 0.67 -8.28
N ALA A 203 -15.92 0.24 -8.46
CA ALA A 203 -17.04 1.15 -8.69
C ALA A 203 -17.37 1.97 -7.42
N ASP A 204 -17.27 1.35 -6.24
CA ASP A 204 -17.45 2.03 -4.96
C ASP A 204 -16.34 3.06 -4.72
N MET A 205 -15.07 2.66 -4.95
CA MET A 205 -13.92 3.56 -4.82
C MET A 205 -14.02 4.74 -5.80
N PHE A 206 -14.41 4.49 -7.04
CA PHE A 206 -14.59 5.52 -8.06
C PHE A 206 -15.69 6.51 -7.67
N ARG A 207 -16.83 6.00 -7.21
CA ARG A 207 -17.97 6.83 -6.76
C ARG A 207 -17.57 7.73 -5.61
N ALA A 208 -16.94 7.19 -4.56
CA ALA A 208 -16.47 7.96 -3.42
C ALA A 208 -15.51 9.09 -3.86
N ALA A 209 -14.54 8.78 -4.73
CA ALA A 209 -13.58 9.77 -5.26
C ALA A 209 -14.21 10.87 -6.12
N LYS A 210 -15.41 10.64 -6.70
CA LYS A 210 -16.11 11.59 -7.57
C LYS A 210 -17.14 12.43 -6.84
N GLU A 211 -17.81 11.86 -5.85
CA GLU A 211 -18.99 12.46 -5.24
C GLU A 211 -18.72 13.14 -3.90
N LEU A 212 -17.64 12.74 -3.21
CA LEU A 212 -17.34 13.24 -1.85
C LEU A 212 -16.25 14.32 -1.85
N ALA A 213 -16.18 15.09 -0.78
CA ALA A 213 -15.04 15.92 -0.49
C ALA A 213 -13.81 15.04 -0.23
N PRO A 214 -12.60 15.44 -0.70
CA PRO A 214 -11.42 14.58 -0.62
C PRO A 214 -11.09 14.06 0.79
N GLU A 215 -11.35 14.86 1.82
CA GLU A 215 -11.14 14.49 3.23
C GLU A 215 -12.11 13.43 3.74
N GLU A 216 -13.28 13.27 3.12
CA GLU A 216 -14.30 12.30 3.50
C GLU A 216 -14.07 10.92 2.89
N VAL A 217 -13.31 10.86 1.78
CA VAL A 217 -13.14 9.62 0.99
C VAL A 217 -12.59 8.46 1.82
N PRO A 218 -11.50 8.60 2.62
CA PRO A 218 -10.98 7.47 3.40
C PRO A 218 -12.00 6.91 4.39
N GLY A 219 -12.64 7.78 5.17
CA GLY A 219 -13.64 7.38 6.19
C GLY A 219 -14.85 6.69 5.58
N GLU A 220 -15.37 7.20 4.47
CA GLU A 220 -16.51 6.59 3.77
C GLU A 220 -16.19 5.21 3.20
N LEU A 221 -14.99 5.03 2.60
CA LEU A 221 -14.58 3.73 2.08
C LEU A 221 -14.40 2.70 3.20
N ILE A 222 -13.84 3.11 4.35
CA ILE A 222 -13.73 2.25 5.53
C ILE A 222 -15.13 1.87 6.04
N ARG A 223 -16.04 2.85 6.18
CA ARG A 223 -17.42 2.60 6.61
C ARG A 223 -18.08 1.56 5.69
N LYS A 224 -17.95 1.71 4.39
CA LYS A 224 -18.50 0.79 3.40
C LYS A 224 -17.89 -0.61 3.50
N ALA A 225 -16.58 -0.71 3.68
CA ALA A 225 -15.92 -2.00 3.87
C ALA A 225 -16.43 -2.71 5.13
N LEU A 226 -16.63 -1.98 6.24
CA LEU A 226 -17.21 -2.53 7.47
C LEU A 226 -18.65 -3.02 7.25
N GLU A 227 -19.49 -2.28 6.53
CA GLU A 227 -20.86 -2.68 6.18
C GLU A 227 -20.89 -3.97 5.32
N ASN A 228 -19.89 -4.16 4.48
CA ASN A 228 -19.76 -5.33 3.62
C ASN A 228 -19.10 -6.54 4.32
N GLY A 229 -18.84 -6.44 5.63
CA GLY A 229 -18.31 -7.54 6.43
C GLY A 229 -16.92 -7.35 7.02
N GLY A 230 -16.13 -6.38 6.56
CA GLY A 230 -14.87 -5.82 7.09
C GLY A 230 -14.11 -6.65 8.13
N SER A 231 -13.80 -7.92 7.84
CA SER A 231 -13.23 -8.83 8.84
C SER A 231 -11.73 -8.66 9.04
N ASP A 232 -11.10 -7.76 8.29
CA ASP A 232 -9.67 -7.45 8.39
C ASP A 232 -9.40 -6.00 8.81
N ASN A 233 -8.16 -5.67 9.10
CA ASN A 233 -7.70 -4.30 9.22
C ASN A 233 -7.89 -3.57 7.88
N ILE A 234 -8.37 -2.33 7.92
CA ILE A 234 -8.72 -1.56 6.73
C ILE A 234 -7.98 -0.23 6.77
N THR A 235 -7.13 0.00 5.78
CA THR A 235 -6.36 1.24 5.71
C THR A 235 -6.43 1.86 4.32
N VAL A 236 -6.63 3.18 4.30
CA VAL A 236 -6.80 3.97 3.08
C VAL A 236 -5.97 5.24 3.17
N ALA A 237 -5.26 5.57 2.09
CA ALA A 237 -4.70 6.90 1.86
C ALA A 237 -5.19 7.42 0.50
N TYR A 238 -5.71 8.64 0.47
CA TYR A 238 -6.27 9.28 -0.72
C TYR A 238 -5.56 10.61 -1.00
N MET A 239 -5.14 10.81 -2.26
CA MET A 239 -4.46 12.01 -2.73
C MET A 239 -5.28 12.72 -3.81
N LYS A 240 -5.56 14.03 -3.59
CA LYS A 240 -6.33 14.88 -4.53
C LYS A 240 -5.85 16.33 -4.55
#